data_c9f49871ad0ed078ca1efe1cd37e7efc
#
_entry.id   c9f49871ad0ed078ca1efe1cd37e7efc
#
_cell.length_a   1.000
_cell.length_b   1.000
_cell.length_c   1.000
_cell.angle_alpha   90.00
_cell.angle_beta   90.00
_cell.angle_gamma   90.00
#
_symmetry.space_group_name_H-M   'P 1'
#
loop_
_entity.id
_entity.type
_entity.pdbx_description
1 polymer ?
#
loop_
_entity_poly.entity_id
_entity_poly.type
_entity_poly.pdbx_seq_one_letter_code
_entity_poly.pdbx_strand_id
1 'polypeptide(L)'
;MKLKVCGMRSPDNIAHLSVLAPDYMGFIFWAPSKRFVSESTPFLPESIKKTGVFVDASEKYILDTIAKHQLQAVQLHGKESPDFCKKLKATGLEIIKAFSVGKHFEFSDLEAYDPVCDYFLFDTKGDLPGGNGSRFDWSVL
;
A
#
# COMPACT_ATOMS: atom_id res chain seq x y z
N MET A 1 -13.66 -0.73 12.28
CA MET A 1 -12.72 0.18 11.60
C MET A 1 -11.37 -0.51 11.56
N LYS A 2 -10.63 -0.43 10.46
CA LYS A 2 -9.26 -0.97 10.36
C LYS A 2 -8.24 0.16 10.35
N LEU A 3 -7.11 -0.04 11.03
CA LEU A 3 -6.02 0.93 11.13
C LEU A 3 -4.79 0.42 10.38
N LYS A 4 -4.26 1.24 9.47
CA LYS A 4 -2.98 1.00 8.80
C LYS A 4 -1.99 2.11 9.13
N VAL A 5 -0.79 1.75 9.61
CA VAL A 5 0.33 2.69 9.78
C VAL A 5 1.39 2.39 8.73
N CYS A 6 1.76 3.41 7.93
CA CYS A 6 2.57 3.23 6.73
C CYS A 6 3.92 3.95 6.80
N GLY A 7 4.92 3.37 6.12
CA GLY A 7 6.26 3.93 5.99
C GLY A 7 7.18 3.57 7.16
N MET A 8 6.94 2.42 7.75
CA MET A 8 7.76 1.87 8.83
C MET A 8 9.13 1.42 8.30
N ARG A 9 10.18 1.76 9.04
CA ARG A 9 11.57 1.44 8.67
C ARG A 9 12.45 1.18 9.90
N SER A 10 12.34 2.01 10.95
CA SER A 10 13.13 1.87 12.17
C SER A 10 12.66 0.66 12.98
N PRO A 11 13.56 -0.28 13.37
CA PRO A 11 13.20 -1.43 14.19
C PRO A 11 12.53 -1.05 15.51
N ASP A 12 13.02 -0.03 16.19
CA ASP A 12 12.46 0.44 17.48
C ASP A 12 11.02 0.94 17.30
N ASN A 13 10.78 1.75 16.25
CA ASN A 13 9.43 2.25 15.96
C ASN A 13 8.48 1.11 15.59
N ILE A 14 8.96 0.10 14.85
CA ILE A 14 8.18 -1.07 14.50
C ILE A 14 7.80 -1.85 15.76
N ALA A 15 8.76 -2.06 16.67
CA ALA A 15 8.51 -2.76 17.93
C ALA A 15 7.48 -2.02 18.78
N HIS A 16 7.63 -0.71 18.99
CA HIS A 16 6.67 0.11 19.75
C HIS A 16 5.28 0.11 19.11
N LEU A 17 5.20 0.25 17.78
CA LEU A 17 3.92 0.23 17.07
C LEU A 17 3.25 -1.15 17.16
N SER A 18 4.02 -2.23 17.16
CA SER A 18 3.48 -3.59 17.25
C SER A 18 2.69 -3.83 18.54
N VAL A 19 3.07 -3.14 19.65
CA VAL A 19 2.34 -3.19 20.93
C VAL A 19 0.93 -2.59 20.81
N LEU A 20 0.75 -1.60 19.90
CA LEU A 20 -0.55 -0.97 19.65
C LEU A 20 -1.43 -1.81 18.71
N ALA A 21 -0.90 -2.91 18.17
CA ALA A 21 -1.60 -3.89 17.33
C ALA A 21 -2.47 -3.27 16.21
N PRO A 22 -1.91 -2.42 15.31
CA PRO A 22 -2.67 -1.97 14.16
C PRO A 22 -3.02 -3.16 13.26
N ASP A 23 -4.10 -3.06 12.46
CA ASP A 23 -4.46 -4.15 11.52
C ASP A 23 -3.40 -4.33 10.43
N TYR A 24 -2.75 -3.23 9.99
CA TYR A 24 -1.74 -3.24 8.94
C TYR A 24 -0.53 -2.41 9.30
N MET A 25 0.65 -2.90 8.90
CA MET A 25 1.91 -2.15 8.98
C MET A 25 2.56 -2.11 7.59
N GLY A 26 2.72 -0.90 7.05
CA GLY A 26 3.17 -0.65 5.67
C GLY A 26 4.67 -0.39 5.57
N PHE A 27 5.32 -1.05 4.61
CA PHE A 27 6.72 -0.95 4.26
C PHE A 27 6.85 -0.51 2.80
N ILE A 28 7.60 0.56 2.52
CA ILE A 28 7.67 1.16 1.19
C ILE A 28 8.84 0.57 0.41
N PHE A 29 8.51 -0.08 -0.72
CA PHE A 29 9.47 -0.68 -1.67
C PHE A 29 9.52 0.13 -2.99
N TRP A 30 9.58 1.45 -2.87
CA TRP A 30 9.74 2.40 -3.96
C TRP A 30 10.97 3.27 -3.69
N ALA A 31 12.03 3.07 -4.49
CA ALA A 31 13.37 3.64 -4.25
C ALA A 31 13.41 5.18 -4.10
N PRO A 32 12.59 5.98 -4.83
CA PRO A 32 12.58 7.43 -4.63
C PRO A 32 12.04 7.90 -3.28
N SER A 33 11.36 7.03 -2.52
CA SER A 33 10.83 7.39 -1.21
C SER A 33 11.93 7.55 -0.17
N LYS A 34 11.87 8.63 0.62
CA LYS A 34 12.74 8.82 1.80
C LYS A 34 12.53 7.73 2.87
N ARG A 35 11.42 6.98 2.79
CA ARG A 35 11.06 5.86 3.68
C ARG A 35 11.23 4.50 3.00
N PHE A 36 12.03 4.44 1.93
CA PHE A 36 12.33 3.19 1.23
C PHE A 36 12.99 2.18 2.18
N VAL A 37 12.55 0.92 2.09
CA VAL A 37 13.08 -0.20 2.86
C VAL A 37 14.06 -0.96 1.98
N SER A 38 15.35 -0.91 2.32
CA SER A 38 16.45 -1.60 1.62
C SER A 38 16.84 -2.92 2.29
N GLU A 39 16.57 -3.04 3.59
CA GLU A 39 16.97 -4.17 4.42
C GLU A 39 15.80 -5.12 4.69
N SER A 40 16.07 -6.23 5.38
CA SER A 40 15.02 -7.16 5.81
C SER A 40 14.07 -6.49 6.81
N THR A 41 12.77 -6.79 6.68
CA THR A 41 11.77 -6.34 7.66
C THR A 41 11.65 -7.36 8.80
N PRO A 42 11.41 -6.90 10.05
CA PRO A 42 11.27 -7.81 11.18
C PRO A 42 9.99 -8.67 11.07
N PHE A 43 9.94 -9.76 11.81
CA PHE A 43 8.70 -10.47 12.05
C PHE A 43 7.72 -9.59 12.81
N LEU A 44 6.44 -9.70 12.44
CA LEU A 44 5.35 -9.03 13.14
C LEU A 44 4.43 -10.08 13.77
N PRO A 45 3.70 -9.74 14.84
CA PRO A 45 2.60 -10.58 15.32
C PRO A 45 1.61 -10.92 14.20
N GLU A 46 1.05 -12.13 14.19
CA GLU A 46 0.10 -12.59 13.16
C GLU A 46 -1.15 -11.70 13.03
N SER A 47 -1.51 -10.98 14.11
CA SER A 47 -2.60 -10.02 14.10
C SER A 47 -2.34 -8.78 13.23
N ILE A 48 -1.08 -8.53 12.84
CA ILE A 48 -0.68 -7.34 12.07
C ILE A 48 -0.28 -7.77 10.65
N LYS A 49 -1.06 -7.41 9.65
CA LYS A 49 -0.74 -7.71 8.26
C LYS A 49 0.42 -6.84 7.76
N LYS A 50 1.53 -7.50 7.42
CA LYS A 50 2.67 -6.86 6.79
C LYS A 50 2.35 -6.50 5.34
N THR A 51 2.35 -5.20 5.03
CA THR A 51 1.90 -4.66 3.74
C THR A 51 3.08 -4.04 2.99
N GLY A 52 3.35 -4.50 1.77
CA GLY A 52 4.31 -3.85 0.88
C GLY A 52 3.63 -2.74 0.07
N VAL A 53 4.28 -1.58 -0.03
CA VAL A 53 3.82 -0.46 -0.85
C VAL A 53 4.72 -0.32 -2.06
N PHE A 54 4.11 -0.35 -3.26
CA PHE A 54 4.78 -0.31 -4.55
C PHE A 54 4.20 0.79 -5.42
N VAL A 55 5.02 1.31 -6.34
CA VAL A 55 4.62 2.31 -7.34
C VAL A 55 5.17 1.86 -8.68
N ASP A 56 4.29 1.50 -9.61
CA ASP A 56 4.59 1.07 -10.98
C ASP A 56 5.70 0.00 -11.09
N ALA A 57 5.76 -0.89 -10.10
CA ALA A 57 6.76 -1.93 -10.00
C ALA A 57 6.41 -3.13 -10.90
N SER A 58 7.44 -3.84 -11.40
CA SER A 58 7.22 -5.07 -12.16
C SER A 58 6.64 -6.18 -11.28
N GLU A 59 5.84 -7.06 -11.86
CA GLU A 59 5.27 -8.22 -11.19
C GLU A 59 6.36 -9.06 -10.51
N LYS A 60 7.47 -9.33 -11.23
CA LYS A 60 8.60 -10.06 -10.68
C LYS A 60 9.16 -9.43 -9.42
N TYR A 61 9.40 -8.11 -9.42
CA TYR A 61 9.92 -7.40 -8.26
C TYR A 61 8.97 -7.48 -7.07
N ILE A 62 7.68 -7.35 -7.31
CA ILE A 62 6.65 -7.47 -6.27
C ILE A 62 6.67 -8.88 -5.67
N LEU A 63 6.64 -9.92 -6.50
CA LEU A 63 6.65 -11.32 -6.04
C LEU A 63 7.91 -11.69 -5.26
N ASP A 64 9.09 -11.28 -5.75
CA ASP A 64 10.37 -11.49 -5.05
C ASP A 64 10.36 -10.78 -3.68
N THR A 65 9.82 -9.56 -3.63
CA THR A 65 9.72 -8.77 -2.39
C THR A 65 8.74 -9.40 -1.40
N ILE A 66 7.60 -9.90 -1.88
CA ILE A 66 6.61 -10.63 -1.07
C ILE A 66 7.27 -11.83 -0.40
N ALA A 67 7.98 -12.65 -1.17
CA ALA A 67 8.66 -13.83 -0.66
C ALA A 67 9.74 -13.47 0.36
N LYS A 68 10.59 -12.49 0.03
CA LYS A 68 11.70 -12.04 0.89
C LYS A 68 11.23 -11.47 2.23
N HIS A 69 10.15 -10.69 2.22
CA HIS A 69 9.68 -9.95 3.39
C HIS A 69 8.43 -10.58 4.04
N GLN A 70 7.93 -11.69 3.49
CA GLN A 70 6.74 -12.39 3.99
C GLN A 70 5.52 -11.45 4.09
N LEU A 71 5.24 -10.76 2.98
CA LEU A 71 4.12 -9.81 2.91
C LEU A 71 2.80 -10.57 2.80
N GLN A 72 1.76 -10.06 3.45
CA GLN A 72 0.40 -10.61 3.44
C GLN A 72 -0.57 -9.72 2.67
N ALA A 73 -0.17 -8.46 2.43
CA ALA A 73 -0.93 -7.51 1.63
C ALA A 73 0.00 -6.67 0.75
N VAL A 74 -0.54 -6.18 -0.35
CA VAL A 74 0.15 -5.30 -1.28
C VAL A 74 -0.68 -4.04 -1.51
N GLN A 75 -0.06 -2.88 -1.31
CA GLN A 75 -0.63 -1.59 -1.71
C GLN A 75 0.03 -1.14 -3.02
N LEU A 76 -0.79 -0.99 -4.05
CA LEU A 76 -0.40 -0.49 -5.37
C LEU A 76 -0.72 1.00 -5.45
N HIS A 77 0.30 1.84 -5.50
CA HIS A 77 0.18 3.30 -5.37
C HIS A 77 0.62 4.05 -6.65
N GLY A 78 0.74 3.35 -7.75
CA GLY A 78 1.05 3.88 -9.07
C GLY A 78 -0.14 3.79 -10.02
N LYS A 79 0.14 3.54 -11.31
CA LYS A 79 -0.84 3.44 -12.40
C LYS A 79 -1.14 1.98 -12.78
N GLU A 80 -1.01 1.08 -11.82
CA GLU A 80 -1.23 -0.35 -12.04
C GLU A 80 -2.67 -0.58 -12.53
N SER A 81 -2.82 -1.34 -13.62
CA SER A 81 -4.12 -1.64 -14.24
C SER A 81 -4.95 -2.66 -13.44
N PRO A 82 -6.28 -2.76 -13.69
CA PRO A 82 -7.11 -3.81 -13.10
C PRO A 82 -6.61 -5.22 -13.41
N ASP A 83 -6.12 -5.47 -14.64
CA ASP A 83 -5.55 -6.76 -15.01
C ASP A 83 -4.28 -7.09 -14.20
N PHE A 84 -3.46 -6.10 -13.90
CA PHE A 84 -2.30 -6.28 -13.03
C PHE A 84 -2.72 -6.61 -11.60
N CYS A 85 -3.72 -5.89 -11.05
CA CYS A 85 -4.30 -6.18 -9.74
C CYS A 85 -4.86 -7.61 -9.68
N LYS A 86 -5.58 -8.04 -10.72
CA LYS A 86 -6.14 -9.39 -10.85
C LYS A 86 -5.06 -10.47 -10.79
N LYS A 87 -3.94 -10.28 -11.49
CA LYS A 87 -2.81 -11.23 -11.45
C LYS A 87 -2.24 -11.37 -10.05
N LEU A 88 -2.02 -10.26 -9.35
CA LEU A 88 -1.51 -10.30 -7.99
C LEU A 88 -2.52 -10.91 -7.01
N LYS A 89 -3.82 -10.60 -7.16
CA LYS A 89 -4.87 -11.19 -6.32
C LYS A 89 -4.95 -12.71 -6.44
N ALA A 90 -4.65 -13.26 -7.62
CA ALA A 90 -4.61 -14.70 -7.84
C ALA A 90 -3.51 -15.42 -7.01
N THR A 91 -2.56 -14.71 -6.44
CA THR A 91 -1.54 -15.26 -5.54
C THR A 91 -2.03 -15.43 -4.09
N GLY A 92 -3.27 -15.06 -3.79
CA GLY A 92 -3.86 -15.14 -2.45
C GLY A 92 -3.57 -13.94 -1.55
N LEU A 93 -2.92 -12.89 -2.08
CA LEU A 93 -2.63 -11.66 -1.34
C LEU A 93 -3.85 -10.74 -1.26
N GLU A 94 -3.88 -9.96 -0.20
CA GLU A 94 -4.81 -8.84 -0.09
C GLU A 94 -4.30 -7.64 -0.89
N ILE A 95 -5.14 -7.12 -1.77
CA ILE A 95 -4.78 -6.03 -2.68
C ILE A 95 -5.46 -4.74 -2.24
N ILE A 96 -4.64 -3.73 -1.97
CA ILE A 96 -5.06 -2.36 -1.67
C ILE A 96 -4.67 -1.49 -2.85
N LYS A 97 -5.62 -0.90 -3.57
CA LYS A 97 -5.31 0.04 -4.66
C LYS A 97 -5.45 1.47 -4.16
N ALA A 98 -4.37 2.24 -4.26
CA ALA A 98 -4.39 3.66 -3.95
C ALA A 98 -4.72 4.47 -5.20
N PHE A 99 -5.58 5.48 -5.01
CA PHE A 99 -6.01 6.44 -6.02
C PHE A 99 -5.71 7.85 -5.56
N SER A 100 -5.08 8.64 -6.43
CA SER A 100 -4.83 10.05 -6.19
C SER A 100 -6.07 10.86 -6.57
N VAL A 101 -6.80 11.34 -5.58
CA VAL A 101 -8.05 12.07 -5.75
C VAL A 101 -7.79 13.57 -5.86
N GLY A 102 -8.32 14.17 -6.91
CA GLY A 102 -8.32 15.62 -7.16
C GLY A 102 -9.69 16.07 -7.64
N LYS A 103 -9.83 17.35 -7.97
CA LYS A 103 -11.11 17.98 -8.36
C LYS A 103 -11.87 17.30 -9.52
N HIS A 104 -11.18 16.52 -10.34
CA HIS A 104 -11.72 15.84 -11.53
C HIS A 104 -11.56 14.33 -11.42
N PHE A 105 -11.67 13.79 -10.20
CA PHE A 105 -11.62 12.34 -10.00
C PHE A 105 -12.98 11.73 -10.37
N GLU A 106 -12.95 10.75 -11.28
CA GLU A 106 -14.15 10.05 -11.72
C GLU A 106 -14.30 8.73 -10.97
N PHE A 107 -15.34 8.62 -10.15
CA PHE A 107 -15.58 7.40 -9.36
C PHE A 107 -15.94 6.19 -10.22
N SER A 108 -16.45 6.38 -11.44
CA SER A 108 -16.68 5.32 -12.42
C SER A 108 -15.41 4.56 -12.78
N ASP A 109 -14.23 5.18 -12.69
CA ASP A 109 -12.95 4.52 -12.93
C ASP A 109 -12.65 3.40 -11.92
N LEU A 110 -13.32 3.41 -10.76
CA LEU A 110 -13.15 2.38 -9.72
C LEU A 110 -13.85 1.06 -10.07
N GLU A 111 -14.89 1.09 -10.90
CA GLU A 111 -15.71 -0.09 -11.22
C GLU A 111 -14.89 -1.28 -11.74
N ALA A 112 -13.85 -0.99 -12.55
CA ALA A 112 -12.96 -2.02 -13.07
C ALA A 112 -12.03 -2.63 -12.00
N TYR A 113 -11.80 -1.94 -10.89
CA TYR A 113 -10.93 -2.40 -9.80
C TYR A 113 -11.70 -3.11 -8.69
N ASP A 114 -13.00 -2.88 -8.55
CA ASP A 114 -13.84 -3.46 -7.48
C ASP A 114 -13.72 -5.00 -7.38
N PRO A 115 -13.81 -5.78 -8.48
CA PRO A 115 -13.71 -7.24 -8.39
C PRO A 115 -12.29 -7.75 -8.13
N VAL A 116 -11.25 -6.92 -8.24
CA VAL A 116 -9.84 -7.33 -8.22
C VAL A 116 -9.03 -6.70 -7.09
N CYS A 117 -9.64 -5.83 -6.26
CA CYS A 117 -9.03 -5.23 -5.09
C CYS A 117 -9.89 -5.49 -3.85
N ASP A 118 -9.25 -5.56 -2.69
CA ASP A 118 -9.94 -5.77 -1.40
C ASP A 118 -10.28 -4.42 -0.74
N TYR A 119 -9.45 -3.40 -0.99
CA TYR A 119 -9.65 -2.04 -0.49
C TYR A 119 -9.20 -0.99 -1.50
N PHE A 120 -9.89 0.14 -1.47
CA PHE A 120 -9.45 1.37 -2.08
C PHE A 120 -8.90 2.32 -1.01
N LEU A 121 -7.79 2.96 -1.32
CA LEU A 121 -7.19 4.01 -0.52
C LEU A 121 -7.22 5.31 -1.33
N PHE A 122 -7.84 6.34 -0.79
CA PHE A 122 -7.86 7.64 -1.44
C PHE A 122 -6.81 8.55 -0.82
N ASP A 123 -5.92 9.07 -1.66
CA ASP A 123 -4.85 9.98 -1.27
C ASP A 123 -5.02 11.33 -2.01
N THR A 124 -4.59 12.42 -1.38
CA THR A 124 -4.64 13.74 -2.00
C THR A 124 -3.71 13.78 -3.22
N LYS A 125 -4.24 14.20 -4.36
CA LYS A 125 -3.42 14.40 -5.57
C LYS A 125 -2.37 15.49 -5.31
N GLY A 126 -1.11 15.15 -5.52
CA GLY A 126 0.05 16.02 -5.40
C GLY A 126 1.13 15.64 -6.40
N ASP A 127 2.31 16.22 -6.25
CA ASP A 127 3.46 16.00 -7.15
C ASP A 127 4.08 14.61 -6.98
N LEU A 128 3.88 13.98 -5.81
CA LEU A 128 4.38 12.64 -5.49
C LEU A 128 3.21 11.65 -5.35
N PRO A 129 3.47 10.34 -5.56
CA PRO A 129 2.47 9.29 -5.33
C PRO A 129 1.92 9.22 -3.91
N GLY A 130 2.51 9.94 -2.96
CA GLY A 130 2.04 10.02 -1.58
C GLY A 130 2.94 10.90 -0.74
N GLY A 131 2.52 11.20 0.50
CA GLY A 131 3.31 12.01 1.42
C GLY A 131 3.42 13.49 1.04
N ASN A 132 2.47 14.00 0.28
CA ASN A 132 2.45 15.39 -0.20
C ASN A 132 2.22 16.43 0.92
N GLY A 133 1.73 16.00 2.10
CA GLY A 133 1.44 16.88 3.23
C GLY A 133 0.28 17.85 3.00
N SER A 134 -0.49 17.69 1.92
CA SER A 134 -1.66 18.50 1.60
C SER A 134 -2.90 17.98 2.30
N ARG A 135 -3.82 18.90 2.64
CA ARG A 135 -5.09 18.56 3.26
C ARG A 135 -6.01 17.91 2.23
N PHE A 136 -6.59 16.74 2.59
CA PHE A 136 -7.58 16.06 1.77
C PHE A 136 -8.95 16.76 1.90
N ASP A 137 -9.59 17.01 0.76
CA ASP A 137 -10.97 17.51 0.74
C ASP A 137 -11.95 16.33 0.76
N TRP A 138 -12.53 16.08 1.91
CA TRP A 138 -13.46 14.96 2.13
C TRP A 138 -14.80 15.13 1.40
N SER A 139 -15.14 16.33 0.92
CA SER A 139 -16.40 16.58 0.21
C SER A 139 -16.44 15.96 -1.17
N VAL A 140 -15.29 15.44 -1.68
CA VAL A 140 -15.20 14.75 -2.98
C VAL A 140 -15.56 13.26 -2.89
N LEU A 141 -15.70 12.69 -1.69
CA LEU A 141 -16.12 11.30 -1.43
C LEU A 141 -17.62 11.25 -1.13
#